data_1f2bf13443ab503ea5071610808873b5
#
_entry.id   1f2bf13443ab503ea5071610808873b5
#
_cell.length_a   1.000
_cell.length_b   1.000
_cell.length_c   1.000
_cell.angle_alpha   90.00
_cell.angle_beta   90.00
_cell.angle_gamma   90.00
#
_symmetry.space_group_name_H-M   'P 1'
#
loop_
_entity.id
_entity.type
_entity.pdbx_description
1 polymer ?
#
loop_
_entity_poly.entity_id
_entity_poly.type
_entity_poly.pdbx_seq_one_letter_code
_entity_poly.pdbx_strand_id
1 'polypeptide(L)'
;MKIDREQFLAQGFVVLREVIPPDQLEDLRRSHEILVNRQRAVWARERGADDPPGGAWETGAQPRLHINNMGAEHDEQTASTLELWLHENVQGVSSQLLAEEDAPVTEIMMMCNPVSDRGPAAWHRDFYPPLNAPLLAYADDILENGPRYVQWNIPLYDD
;
A
#
# COMPACT_ATOMS: atom_id res chain seq x y z
N MET A 1 -2.82 14.00 13.12
CA MET A 1 -2.03 13.13 14.05
C MET A 1 -0.60 13.62 14.12
N LYS A 2 0.04 13.63 15.32
CA LYS A 2 1.45 14.06 15.48
C LYS A 2 2.35 12.84 15.59
N ILE A 3 3.52 12.89 14.97
CA ILE A 3 4.47 11.79 14.93
C ILE A 3 5.83 12.20 15.48
N ASP A 4 6.54 11.26 16.10
CA ASP A 4 7.95 11.42 16.47
C ASP A 4 8.84 11.01 15.29
N ARG A 5 9.32 12.01 14.55
CA ARG A 5 10.17 11.80 13.39
C ARG A 5 11.55 11.23 13.77
N GLU A 6 12.09 11.59 14.93
CA GLU A 6 13.39 11.08 15.38
C GLU A 6 13.28 9.59 15.69
N GLN A 7 12.20 9.17 16.36
CA GLN A 7 11.92 7.77 16.60
C GLN A 7 11.80 6.99 15.28
N PHE A 8 11.06 7.53 14.31
CA PHE A 8 10.93 6.91 12.98
C PHE A 8 12.29 6.73 12.30
N LEU A 9 13.14 7.75 12.27
CA LEU A 9 14.47 7.65 11.65
C LEU A 9 15.39 6.67 12.38
N ALA A 10 15.27 6.57 13.70
CA ALA A 10 16.08 5.64 14.50
C ALA A 10 15.64 4.18 14.33
N GLN A 11 14.33 3.92 14.18
CA GLN A 11 13.76 2.57 14.09
C GLN A 11 13.50 2.10 12.67
N GLY A 12 13.37 3.02 11.72
CA GLY A 12 12.99 2.74 10.33
C GLY A 12 11.51 2.50 10.11
N PHE A 13 10.69 2.49 11.16
CA PHE A 13 9.24 2.34 11.08
C PHE A 13 8.54 2.99 12.28
N VAL A 14 7.24 3.18 12.15
CA VAL A 14 6.35 3.55 13.25
C VAL A 14 5.02 2.83 13.10
N VAL A 15 4.42 2.44 14.20
CA VAL A 15 3.07 1.86 14.22
C VAL A 15 2.11 2.90 14.74
N LEU A 16 1.15 3.27 13.92
CA LEU A 16 0.08 4.20 14.26
C LEU A 16 -1.23 3.43 14.42
N ARG A 17 -1.98 3.77 15.44
CA ARG A 17 -3.27 3.14 15.74
C ARG A 17 -4.39 4.13 15.46
N GLU A 18 -5.58 3.60 15.12
CA GLU A 18 -6.79 4.41 14.93
C GLU A 18 -6.60 5.53 13.89
N VAL A 19 -5.82 5.24 12.83
CA VAL A 19 -5.55 6.20 11.75
C VAL A 19 -6.82 6.51 10.99
N ILE A 20 -7.67 5.50 10.79
CA ILE A 20 -8.92 5.59 10.05
C ILE A 20 -10.08 5.52 11.04
N PRO A 21 -11.01 6.49 11.03
CA PRO A 21 -12.24 6.41 11.82
C PRO A 21 -13.05 5.13 11.50
N PRO A 22 -13.71 4.52 12.49
CA PRO A 22 -14.43 3.26 12.29
C PRO A 22 -15.50 3.29 11.18
N ASP A 23 -16.22 4.39 11.03
CA ASP A 23 -17.22 4.58 9.98
C ASP A 23 -16.58 4.61 8.58
N GLN A 24 -15.45 5.27 8.43
CA GLN A 24 -14.68 5.29 7.18
C GLN A 24 -14.03 3.94 6.90
N LEU A 25 -13.64 3.18 7.92
CA LEU A 25 -13.07 1.84 7.75
C LEU A 25 -14.07 0.87 7.11
N GLU A 26 -15.34 0.94 7.47
CA GLU A 26 -16.38 0.09 6.86
C GLU A 26 -16.61 0.43 5.37
N ASP A 27 -16.57 1.70 5.01
CA ASP A 27 -16.66 2.12 3.61
C ASP A 27 -15.43 1.70 2.81
N LEU A 28 -14.25 1.79 3.42
CA LEU A 28 -13.01 1.33 2.82
C LEU A 28 -13.00 -0.19 2.59
N ARG A 29 -13.46 -1.00 3.56
CA ARG A 29 -13.62 -2.45 3.42
C ARG A 29 -14.56 -2.80 2.27
N ARG A 30 -15.70 -2.12 2.18
CA ARG A 30 -16.64 -2.31 1.07
C ARG A 30 -16.03 -1.97 -0.28
N SER A 31 -15.33 -0.86 -0.37
CA SER A 31 -14.60 -0.45 -1.58
C SER A 31 -13.56 -1.50 -1.98
N HIS A 32 -12.79 -2.01 -1.02
CA HIS A 32 -11.82 -3.07 -1.24
C HIS A 32 -12.46 -4.33 -1.83
N GLU A 33 -13.56 -4.82 -1.23
CA GLU A 33 -14.28 -6.00 -1.72
C GLU A 33 -14.81 -5.83 -3.15
N ILE A 34 -15.31 -4.63 -3.47
CA ILE A 34 -15.78 -4.31 -4.83
C ILE A 34 -14.63 -4.40 -5.83
N LEU A 35 -13.48 -3.79 -5.54
CA LEU A 35 -12.32 -3.78 -6.42
C LEU A 35 -11.75 -5.18 -6.62
N VAL A 36 -11.64 -5.98 -5.56
CA VAL A 36 -11.20 -7.37 -5.61
C VAL A 36 -12.15 -8.21 -6.47
N ASN A 37 -13.47 -8.06 -6.30
CA ASN A 37 -14.44 -8.80 -7.08
C ASN A 37 -14.44 -8.38 -8.56
N ARG A 38 -14.22 -7.11 -8.86
CA ARG A 38 -14.01 -6.64 -10.25
C ARG A 38 -12.78 -7.31 -10.87
N GLN A 39 -11.67 -7.40 -10.17
CA GLN A 39 -10.46 -8.06 -10.66
C GLN A 39 -10.66 -9.56 -10.87
N ARG A 40 -11.36 -10.24 -9.96
CA ARG A 40 -11.75 -11.65 -10.13
C ARG A 40 -12.62 -11.86 -11.38
N ALA A 41 -13.55 -10.94 -11.63
CA ALA A 41 -14.38 -10.99 -12.84
C ALA A 41 -13.60 -10.78 -14.14
N VAL A 42 -12.59 -9.90 -14.13
CA VAL A 42 -11.65 -9.72 -15.25
C VAL A 42 -10.91 -11.02 -15.51
N TRP A 43 -10.29 -11.60 -14.50
CA TRP A 43 -9.59 -12.88 -14.62
C TRP A 43 -10.49 -13.99 -15.15
N ALA A 44 -11.71 -14.14 -14.60
CA ALA A 44 -12.65 -15.16 -15.04
C ALA A 44 -13.02 -15.08 -16.53
N ARG A 45 -12.98 -13.90 -17.11
CA ARG A 45 -13.23 -13.69 -18.56
C ARG A 45 -12.00 -13.95 -19.42
N GLU A 46 -10.82 -13.66 -18.89
CA GLU A 46 -9.56 -13.67 -19.65
C GLU A 46 -8.82 -15.01 -19.57
N ARG A 47 -9.16 -15.83 -18.58
CA ARG A 47 -8.50 -17.13 -18.37
C ARG A 47 -8.76 -18.10 -19.52
N GLY A 48 -7.72 -18.83 -19.93
CA GLY A 48 -7.81 -19.96 -20.85
C GLY A 48 -8.32 -21.23 -20.16
N ALA A 49 -8.57 -22.27 -20.98
CA ALA A 49 -9.06 -23.56 -20.49
C ALA A 49 -8.06 -24.26 -19.55
N ASP A 50 -6.78 -24.05 -19.76
CA ASP A 50 -5.69 -24.68 -19.01
C ASP A 50 -5.22 -23.84 -17.80
N ASP A 51 -5.78 -22.66 -17.61
CA ASP A 51 -5.44 -21.80 -16.49
C ASP A 51 -6.07 -22.31 -15.18
N PRO A 52 -5.37 -22.21 -14.04
CA PRO A 52 -5.90 -22.65 -12.76
C PRO A 52 -7.14 -21.85 -12.35
N PRO A 53 -8.08 -22.43 -11.60
CA PRO A 53 -9.17 -21.70 -10.98
C PRO A 53 -8.62 -20.55 -10.11
N GLY A 54 -9.28 -19.38 -10.15
CA GLY A 54 -8.82 -18.21 -9.43
C GLY A 54 -7.55 -17.56 -9.98
N GLY A 55 -6.85 -18.23 -10.89
CA GLY A 55 -5.72 -17.75 -11.65
C GLY A 55 -4.59 -17.16 -10.84
N ALA A 56 -3.79 -16.31 -11.47
CA ALA A 56 -2.65 -15.64 -10.85
C ALA A 56 -3.06 -14.76 -9.65
N TRP A 57 -4.28 -14.23 -9.66
CA TRP A 57 -4.82 -13.44 -8.56
C TRP A 57 -5.00 -14.26 -7.28
N GLU A 58 -5.58 -15.45 -7.35
CA GLU A 58 -5.84 -16.28 -6.17
C GLU A 58 -4.73 -17.31 -5.89
N THR A 59 -3.93 -17.65 -6.89
CA THR A 59 -2.84 -18.63 -6.74
C THR A 59 -1.48 -18.02 -6.47
N GLY A 60 -1.34 -16.70 -6.59
CA GLY A 60 -0.12 -15.98 -6.27
C GLY A 60 0.24 -16.05 -4.78
N ALA A 61 1.52 -15.94 -4.47
CA ALA A 61 1.99 -15.85 -3.09
C ALA A 61 1.55 -14.56 -2.39
N GLN A 62 1.40 -13.48 -3.16
CA GLN A 62 0.92 -12.19 -2.69
C GLN A 62 0.01 -11.60 -3.77
N PRO A 63 -1.28 -11.95 -3.80
CA PRO A 63 -2.22 -11.37 -4.75
C PRO A 63 -2.29 -9.86 -4.59
N ARG A 64 -2.04 -9.12 -5.67
CA ARG A 64 -1.96 -7.65 -5.64
C ARG A 64 -2.80 -7.05 -6.74
N LEU A 65 -3.50 -5.98 -6.41
CA LEU A 65 -4.14 -5.08 -7.37
C LEU A 65 -3.42 -3.74 -7.34
N HIS A 66 -2.73 -3.41 -8.43
CA HIS A 66 -2.12 -2.10 -8.61
C HIS A 66 -3.16 -1.12 -9.14
N ILE A 67 -3.37 -0.04 -8.43
CA ILE A 67 -4.33 1.00 -8.79
C ILE A 67 -3.56 2.17 -9.42
N ASN A 68 -2.98 1.91 -10.59
CA ASN A 68 -2.15 2.90 -11.27
C ASN A 68 -2.96 3.83 -12.19
N ASN A 69 -4.16 3.41 -12.60
CA ASN A 69 -5.07 4.21 -13.43
C ASN A 69 -6.30 4.62 -12.62
N MET A 70 -6.07 5.52 -11.69
CA MET A 70 -7.04 5.95 -10.68
C MET A 70 -8.37 6.44 -11.27
N GLY A 71 -8.35 7.04 -12.47
CA GLY A 71 -9.56 7.58 -13.11
C GLY A 71 -10.45 6.52 -13.75
N ALA A 72 -9.90 5.37 -14.16
CA ALA A 72 -10.64 4.32 -14.87
C ALA A 72 -11.19 3.21 -13.95
N GLU A 73 -10.58 3.02 -12.77
CA GLU A 73 -10.88 1.90 -11.87
C GLU A 73 -11.78 2.32 -10.70
N HIS A 74 -11.88 3.62 -10.43
CA HIS A 74 -12.66 4.16 -9.33
C HIS A 74 -13.94 4.84 -9.80
N ASP A 75 -14.98 4.66 -9.00
CA ASP A 75 -16.27 5.31 -9.11
C ASP A 75 -16.80 5.67 -7.70
N GLU A 76 -18.03 6.15 -7.62
CA GLU A 76 -18.65 6.51 -6.34
C GLU A 76 -18.64 5.38 -5.30
N GLN A 77 -18.67 4.10 -5.74
CA GLN A 77 -18.67 2.96 -4.83
C GLN A 77 -17.28 2.62 -4.27
N THR A 78 -16.24 3.10 -4.90
CA THR A 78 -14.84 2.80 -4.58
C THR A 78 -14.01 4.03 -4.23
N ALA A 79 -14.66 5.18 -4.11
CA ALA A 79 -14.01 6.46 -3.81
C ALA A 79 -13.24 6.45 -2.48
N SER A 80 -13.73 5.74 -1.46
CA SER A 80 -13.10 5.67 -0.14
C SER A 80 -11.67 5.12 -0.19
N THR A 81 -11.33 4.30 -1.19
CA THR A 81 -9.94 3.83 -1.40
C THR A 81 -9.00 4.98 -1.76
N LEU A 82 -9.46 5.96 -2.53
CA LEU A 82 -8.68 7.17 -2.85
C LEU A 82 -8.68 8.16 -1.68
N GLU A 83 -9.83 8.35 -1.06
CA GLU A 83 -10.02 9.26 0.08
C GLU A 83 -9.13 8.90 1.26
N LEU A 84 -8.87 7.59 1.48
CA LEU A 84 -7.94 7.12 2.49
C LEU A 84 -6.56 7.77 2.35
N TRP A 85 -6.01 7.81 1.15
CA TRP A 85 -4.65 8.32 0.91
C TRP A 85 -4.57 9.85 1.02
N LEU A 86 -5.70 10.53 0.88
CA LEU A 86 -5.83 11.97 1.08
C LEU A 86 -6.31 12.32 2.49
N HIS A 87 -6.60 11.32 3.32
CA HIS A 87 -7.04 11.54 4.68
C HIS A 87 -5.97 12.27 5.50
N GLU A 88 -6.39 13.24 6.32
CA GLU A 88 -5.48 14.10 7.10
C GLU A 88 -4.49 13.32 7.98
N ASN A 89 -4.90 12.15 8.51
CA ASN A 89 -4.02 11.30 9.31
C ASN A 89 -2.95 10.60 8.46
N VAL A 90 -3.23 10.26 7.21
CA VAL A 90 -2.27 9.64 6.29
C VAL A 90 -1.38 10.70 5.67
N GLN A 91 -1.98 11.67 5.01
CA GLN A 91 -1.27 12.76 4.36
C GLN A 91 -0.46 13.60 5.34
N GLY A 92 -1.05 13.99 6.47
CA GLY A 92 -0.37 14.82 7.46
C GLY A 92 0.79 14.10 8.17
N VAL A 93 0.73 12.78 8.34
CA VAL A 93 1.88 11.99 8.82
C VAL A 93 2.96 11.89 7.75
N SER A 94 2.59 11.62 6.51
CA SER A 94 3.53 11.59 5.38
C SER A 94 4.27 12.90 5.24
N SER A 95 3.57 14.03 5.30
CA SER A 95 4.15 15.37 5.23
C SER A 95 5.14 15.64 6.37
N GLN A 96 4.82 15.21 7.60
CA GLN A 96 5.74 15.34 8.75
C GLN A 96 7.01 14.50 8.57
N LEU A 97 6.87 13.25 8.07
CA LEU A 97 8.01 12.35 7.86
C LEU A 97 8.93 12.82 6.73
N LEU A 98 8.36 13.26 5.63
CA LEU A 98 9.09 13.74 4.45
C LEU A 98 9.58 15.17 4.59
N ALA A 99 9.08 15.93 5.57
CA ALA A 99 9.27 17.37 5.71
C ALA A 99 8.81 18.16 4.45
N GLU A 100 7.72 17.70 3.85
CA GLU A 100 7.09 18.31 2.67
C GLU A 100 5.63 18.65 2.99
N GLU A 101 5.14 19.79 2.51
CA GLU A 101 3.78 20.27 2.81
C GLU A 101 2.72 19.36 2.15
N ASP A 102 2.96 18.99 0.90
CA ASP A 102 2.06 18.14 0.11
C ASP A 102 2.82 16.93 -0.45
N ALA A 103 2.91 15.86 0.33
CA ALA A 103 3.55 14.63 -0.14
C ALA A 103 2.68 13.92 -1.18
N PRO A 104 3.13 13.75 -2.44
CA PRO A 104 2.33 13.11 -3.47
C PRO A 104 2.16 11.62 -3.22
N VAL A 105 0.98 11.08 -3.53
CA VAL A 105 0.74 9.64 -3.59
C VAL A 105 1.26 9.14 -4.94
N THR A 106 2.28 8.29 -4.90
CA THR A 106 2.94 7.79 -6.11
C THR A 106 2.42 6.44 -6.57
N GLU A 107 1.95 5.60 -5.63
CA GLU A 107 1.42 4.28 -5.91
C GLU A 107 0.41 3.87 -4.85
N ILE A 108 -0.66 3.20 -5.28
CA ILE A 108 -1.61 2.54 -4.42
C ILE A 108 -1.66 1.07 -4.81
N MET A 109 -1.50 0.20 -3.83
CA MET A 109 -1.54 -1.24 -4.01
C MET A 109 -2.46 -1.85 -2.97
N MET A 110 -3.41 -2.66 -3.43
CA MET A 110 -4.23 -3.49 -2.54
C MET A 110 -3.66 -4.90 -2.53
N MET A 111 -3.54 -5.47 -1.35
CA MET A 111 -3.01 -6.83 -1.18
C MET A 111 -4.07 -7.71 -0.55
N CYS A 112 -4.16 -8.94 -1.02
CA CYS A 112 -4.99 -9.99 -0.43
C CYS A 112 -4.12 -11.08 0.17
N ASN A 113 -4.61 -11.74 1.20
CA ASN A 113 -3.97 -12.94 1.69
C ASN A 113 -4.00 -14.05 0.62
N PRO A 114 -2.92 -14.83 0.46
CA PRO A 114 -2.91 -15.95 -0.46
C PRO A 114 -3.91 -17.02 -0.02
N VAL A 115 -4.51 -17.73 -0.98
CA VAL A 115 -5.44 -18.85 -0.71
C VAL A 115 -4.73 -20.02 -0.02
N SER A 116 -3.44 -20.19 -0.26
CA SER A 116 -2.62 -21.22 0.35
C SER A 116 -1.43 -20.61 1.05
N ASP A 117 -1.08 -21.15 2.20
CA ASP A 117 0.16 -20.76 2.88
C ASP A 117 1.37 -21.01 1.97
N ARG A 118 2.12 -19.95 1.70
CA ARG A 118 3.35 -19.94 0.89
C ARG A 118 4.61 -19.81 1.72
N GLY A 119 4.45 -19.80 3.04
CA GLY A 119 5.52 -19.50 3.97
C GLY A 119 5.90 -18.00 3.97
N PRO A 120 6.90 -17.65 4.78
CA PRO A 120 7.36 -16.27 4.91
C PRO A 120 8.00 -15.78 3.60
N ALA A 121 7.81 -14.51 3.31
CA ALA A 121 8.53 -13.84 2.23
C ALA A 121 10.04 -13.86 2.52
N ALA A 122 10.84 -14.04 1.48
CA ALA A 122 12.30 -13.89 1.61
C ALA A 122 12.65 -12.44 2.02
N TRP A 123 13.75 -12.29 2.74
CA TRP A 123 14.28 -10.98 3.06
C TRP A 123 14.52 -10.18 1.78
N HIS A 124 13.92 -9.01 1.67
CA HIS A 124 14.01 -8.13 0.51
C HIS A 124 13.97 -6.66 0.96
N ARG A 125 14.18 -5.79 0.01
CA ARG A 125 13.95 -4.35 0.15
C ARG A 125 12.85 -3.96 -0.82
N ASP A 126 11.91 -3.18 -0.38
CA ASP A 126 10.85 -2.64 -1.24
C ASP A 126 11.35 -1.50 -2.12
N PHE A 127 12.50 -0.94 -1.80
CA PHE A 127 13.09 0.18 -2.50
C PHE A 127 14.56 -0.06 -2.87
N TYR A 128 14.94 0.44 -4.04
CA TYR A 128 16.31 0.43 -4.52
C TYR A 128 16.83 1.86 -4.68
N PRO A 129 18.13 2.12 -4.34
CA PRO A 129 18.73 3.42 -4.59
C PRO A 129 18.57 3.85 -6.04
N PRO A 130 18.23 5.12 -6.31
CA PRO A 130 18.12 5.61 -7.68
C PRO A 130 19.49 5.59 -8.38
N LEU A 131 19.48 5.43 -9.70
CA LEU A 131 20.66 5.52 -10.55
C LEU A 131 21.83 4.61 -10.12
N ASN A 132 21.53 3.44 -9.54
CA ASN A 132 22.53 2.49 -9.03
C ASN A 132 23.48 3.10 -7.98
N ALA A 133 23.04 4.08 -7.22
CA ALA A 133 23.83 4.64 -6.12
C ALA A 133 24.23 3.53 -5.13
N PRO A 134 25.44 3.57 -4.55
CA PRO A 134 25.85 2.63 -3.52
C PRO A 134 24.88 2.67 -2.33
N LEU A 135 24.47 1.49 -1.84
CA LEU A 135 23.47 1.39 -0.76
C LEU A 135 23.86 2.18 0.49
N LEU A 136 25.15 2.15 0.88
CA LEU A 136 25.61 2.88 2.06
C LEU A 136 25.49 4.39 1.86
N ALA A 137 25.90 4.91 0.70
CA ALA A 137 25.75 6.33 0.41
C ALA A 137 24.28 6.78 0.40
N TYR A 138 23.38 5.91 -0.06
CA TYR A 138 21.93 6.17 0.01
C TYR A 138 21.40 6.13 1.44
N ALA A 139 21.89 5.20 2.27
CA ALA A 139 21.51 5.14 3.68
C ALA A 139 22.02 6.37 4.45
N ASP A 140 23.24 6.80 4.20
CA ASP A 140 23.82 8.01 4.79
C ASP A 140 23.02 9.26 4.38
N ASP A 141 22.60 9.36 3.10
CA ASP A 141 21.74 10.45 2.63
C ASP A 141 20.38 10.48 3.36
N ILE A 142 19.75 9.31 3.57
CA ILE A 142 18.48 9.24 4.32
C ILE A 142 18.67 9.69 5.77
N LEU A 143 19.75 9.29 6.42
CA LEU A 143 20.03 9.66 7.80
C LEU A 143 20.34 11.15 7.95
N GLU A 144 21.01 11.74 6.97
CA GLU A 144 21.38 13.15 6.97
C GLU A 144 20.22 14.05 6.52
N ASN A 145 19.54 13.70 5.43
CA ASN A 145 18.57 14.55 4.75
C ASN A 145 17.10 14.10 4.94
N GLY A 146 16.90 12.94 5.54
CA GLY A 146 15.58 12.34 5.75
C GLY A 146 15.12 11.43 4.60
N PRO A 147 14.01 10.71 4.80
CA PRO A 147 13.46 9.78 3.83
C PRO A 147 12.96 10.53 2.59
N ARG A 148 13.09 9.90 1.42
CA ARG A 148 12.61 10.41 0.14
C ARG A 148 11.19 9.96 -0.18
N TYR A 149 10.72 8.92 0.50
CA TYR A 149 9.34 8.43 0.44
C TYR A 149 9.00 7.69 1.72
N VAL A 150 7.73 7.50 1.98
CA VAL A 150 7.21 6.67 3.07
C VAL A 150 6.23 5.66 2.49
N GLN A 151 6.29 4.44 3.00
CA GLN A 151 5.37 3.37 2.64
C GLN A 151 4.41 3.14 3.79
N TRP A 152 3.13 3.06 3.46
CA TRP A 152 2.07 2.72 4.38
C TRP A 152 1.64 1.27 4.17
N ASN A 153 1.55 0.53 5.25
CA ASN A 153 0.89 -0.76 5.29
C ASN A 153 -0.34 -0.63 6.19
N ILE A 154 -1.51 -0.72 5.62
CA ILE A 154 -2.79 -0.48 6.31
C ILE A 154 -3.60 -1.77 6.27
N PRO A 155 -3.57 -2.59 7.35
CA PRO A 155 -4.43 -3.75 7.45
C PRO A 155 -5.89 -3.31 7.61
N LEU A 156 -6.79 -3.89 6.81
CA LEU A 156 -8.21 -3.59 6.83
C LEU A 156 -9.00 -4.52 7.76
N TYR A 157 -8.43 -5.67 8.10
CA TYR A 157 -9.05 -6.71 8.91
C TYR A 157 -8.06 -7.13 10.01
N ASP A 158 -8.61 -7.53 11.14
CA ASP A 158 -7.84 -8.18 12.21
C ASP A 158 -7.58 -9.62 11.79
N ASP A 159 -6.35 -10.09 11.97
CA ASP A 159 -5.94 -11.47 11.75
C ASP A 159 -6.19 -12.34 12.99
#